data_15207e3c67d8eb2d8e017dc22a9171b9
#
_entry.id   15207e3c67d8eb2d8e017dc22a9171b9
#
_cell.length_a   1.000
_cell.length_b   1.000
_cell.length_c   1.000
_cell.angle_alpha   90.00
_cell.angle_beta   90.00
_cell.angle_gamma   90.00
#
_symmetry.space_group_name_H-M   'P 1'
#
loop_
_entity.id
_entity.type
_entity.pdbx_description
1 polymer ?
#
loop_
_entity_poly.entity_id
_entity_poly.type
_entity_poly.pdbx_seq_one_letter_code
_entity_poly.pdbx_strand_id
1 'polypeptide(L)'
;MKKIICTFIFLLLTNSGLTAMSGNGDSNQKNLYKAAKKLIVKAKKLEKKDKLEKAIKLYSKAYDKLLKAYDKDKKNPDILNYLGFTLRKAGNFEEAEKLYLVGLEIKPNHKGINEYLGELYVKTNRIELAKERLEVLKGCKCEEFEELKELIEEN
;
A
#
# COMPACT_ATOMS: atom_id res chain seq x y z
N MET A 1 -38.83 -60.92 -24.58
CA MET A 1 -38.17 -59.58 -24.66
C MET A 1 -38.62 -58.77 -23.46
N LYS A 2 -37.81 -58.73 -22.41
CA LYS A 2 -38.12 -58.01 -21.14
C LYS A 2 -37.54 -56.60 -21.21
N LYS A 3 -38.37 -55.53 -21.16
CA LYS A 3 -37.98 -54.15 -21.10
C LYS A 3 -37.63 -53.84 -19.65
N ILE A 4 -36.35 -53.43 -19.41
CA ILE A 4 -35.88 -52.96 -18.14
C ILE A 4 -36.11 -51.44 -18.13
N ILE A 5 -37.00 -50.98 -17.25
CA ILE A 5 -37.25 -49.58 -17.00
C ILE A 5 -36.25 -49.13 -15.94
N CYS A 6 -35.23 -48.35 -16.33
CA CYS A 6 -34.32 -47.70 -15.41
C CYS A 6 -35.00 -46.41 -14.88
N THR A 7 -35.45 -46.47 -13.65
CA THR A 7 -35.95 -45.29 -12.93
C THR A 7 -34.77 -44.50 -12.43
N PHE A 8 -34.49 -43.31 -13.03
CA PHE A 8 -33.55 -42.34 -12.54
C PHE A 8 -34.15 -41.64 -11.32
N ILE A 9 -33.69 -41.95 -10.14
CA ILE A 9 -33.98 -41.17 -8.93
C ILE A 9 -33.10 -39.90 -8.96
N PHE A 10 -33.73 -38.75 -9.23
CA PHE A 10 -33.10 -37.43 -9.16
C PHE A 10 -33.01 -37.02 -7.70
N LEU A 11 -31.82 -37.23 -7.11
CA LEU A 11 -31.53 -36.79 -5.76
C LEU A 11 -31.31 -35.25 -5.78
N LEU A 12 -32.31 -34.51 -5.34
CA LEU A 12 -32.20 -33.07 -5.08
C LEU A 12 -31.27 -32.85 -3.89
N LEU A 13 -29.99 -32.57 -4.16
CA LEU A 13 -29.07 -32.01 -3.17
C LEU A 13 -29.47 -30.56 -2.94
N THR A 14 -30.17 -30.31 -1.84
CA THR A 14 -30.41 -28.98 -1.31
C THR A 14 -29.06 -28.38 -0.89
N ASN A 15 -28.54 -27.47 -1.70
CA ASN A 15 -27.34 -26.73 -1.41
C ASN A 15 -27.68 -25.73 -0.30
N SER A 16 -27.46 -26.18 0.95
CA SER A 16 -27.58 -25.31 2.12
C SER A 16 -26.55 -24.19 2.02
N GLY A 17 -27.04 -22.96 1.96
CA GLY A 17 -26.25 -21.76 1.74
C GLY A 17 -25.07 -21.65 2.69
N LEU A 18 -23.89 -21.61 2.10
CA LEU A 18 -22.69 -21.11 2.73
C LEU A 18 -22.84 -19.59 2.83
N THR A 19 -23.34 -19.10 3.95
CA THR A 19 -23.34 -17.68 4.27
C THR A 19 -21.88 -17.26 4.41
N ALA A 20 -21.38 -16.57 3.41
CA ALA A 20 -20.07 -15.97 3.43
C ALA A 20 -20.01 -14.97 4.62
N MET A 21 -19.24 -15.32 5.63
CA MET A 21 -18.84 -14.46 6.73
C MET A 21 -17.83 -13.42 6.22
N SER A 22 -18.30 -12.49 5.37
CA SER A 22 -17.49 -11.46 4.71
C SER A 22 -17.33 -10.17 5.53
N GLY A 23 -17.92 -10.06 6.72
CA GLY A 23 -17.98 -8.79 7.45
C GLY A 23 -16.76 -8.49 8.34
N ASN A 24 -15.98 -9.48 8.76
CA ASN A 24 -14.96 -9.29 9.81
C ASN A 24 -13.54 -9.02 9.27
N GLY A 25 -13.27 -9.33 8.00
CA GLY A 25 -11.97 -9.14 7.37
C GLY A 25 -11.66 -7.67 7.02
N ASP A 26 -12.64 -6.98 6.49
CA ASP A 26 -12.51 -5.59 6.01
C ASP A 26 -12.35 -4.58 7.18
N SER A 27 -13.14 -4.74 8.24
CA SER A 27 -13.03 -3.87 9.42
C SER A 27 -11.68 -4.00 10.12
N ASN A 28 -11.12 -5.21 10.20
CA ASN A 28 -9.83 -5.48 10.81
C ASN A 28 -8.67 -4.89 9.97
N GLN A 29 -8.71 -5.05 8.65
CA GLN A 29 -7.74 -4.46 7.73
C GLN A 29 -7.72 -2.93 7.86
N LYS A 30 -8.89 -2.27 7.81
CA LYS A 30 -9.01 -0.81 7.97
C LYS A 30 -8.45 -0.34 9.32
N ASN A 31 -8.66 -1.09 10.39
CA ASN A 31 -8.13 -0.78 11.71
C ASN A 31 -6.60 -0.89 11.76
N LEU A 32 -6.02 -1.93 11.14
CA LEU A 32 -4.57 -2.12 11.06
C LEU A 32 -3.92 -0.99 10.26
N TYR A 33 -4.47 -0.66 9.09
CA TYR A 33 -4.02 0.46 8.25
C TYR A 33 -4.08 1.81 9.00
N LYS A 34 -5.22 2.11 9.63
CA LYS A 34 -5.39 3.34 10.42
C LYS A 34 -4.39 3.42 11.58
N ALA A 35 -4.15 2.30 12.26
CA ALA A 35 -3.17 2.22 13.35
C ALA A 35 -1.74 2.44 12.84
N ALA A 36 -1.39 1.87 11.69
CA ALA A 36 -0.09 2.09 11.04
C ALA A 36 0.12 3.57 10.67
N LYS A 37 -0.88 4.22 10.04
CA LYS A 37 -0.82 5.66 9.72
C LYS A 37 -0.56 6.52 10.96
N LYS A 38 -1.22 6.24 12.09
CA LYS A 38 -0.97 6.96 13.34
C LYS A 38 0.48 6.82 13.82
N LEU A 39 1.06 5.63 13.66
CA LEU A 39 2.46 5.39 14.02
C LEU A 39 3.42 6.17 13.11
N ILE A 40 3.14 6.19 11.79
CA ILE A 40 3.93 6.93 10.79
C ILE A 40 3.90 8.44 11.09
N VAL A 41 2.71 9.01 11.32
CA VAL A 41 2.59 10.43 11.69
C VAL A 41 3.39 10.77 12.95
N LYS A 42 3.35 9.89 13.96
CA LYS A 42 4.14 10.06 15.17
C LYS A 42 5.64 9.93 14.90
N ALA A 43 6.05 9.01 14.05
CA ALA A 43 7.43 8.81 13.64
C ALA A 43 7.97 10.04 12.88
N LYS A 44 7.24 10.56 11.87
CA LYS A 44 7.59 11.80 11.16
C LYS A 44 7.81 12.99 12.14
N LYS A 45 6.95 13.11 13.19
CA LYS A 45 7.12 14.16 14.21
C LYS A 45 8.36 13.96 15.09
N LEU A 46 8.77 12.72 15.33
CA LEU A 46 10.00 12.42 16.09
C LEU A 46 11.23 12.67 15.22
N GLU A 47 11.18 12.34 13.95
CA GLU A 47 12.23 12.60 12.97
C GLU A 47 12.52 14.12 12.86
N LYS A 48 11.47 14.94 12.74
CA LYS A 48 11.60 16.43 12.76
C LYS A 48 12.19 16.99 14.07
N LYS A 49 12.30 16.17 15.15
CA LYS A 49 12.91 16.51 16.44
C LYS A 49 14.23 15.80 16.67
N ASP A 50 14.89 15.32 15.63
CA ASP A 50 16.14 14.57 15.66
C ASP A 50 16.12 13.31 16.56
N LYS A 51 14.93 12.77 16.85
CA LYS A 51 14.77 11.55 17.64
C LYS A 51 14.69 10.32 16.73
N LEU A 52 15.71 10.12 15.89
CA LEU A 52 15.75 9.13 14.81
C LEU A 52 15.52 7.71 15.29
N GLU A 53 16.19 7.25 16.34
CA GLU A 53 16.01 5.88 16.87
C GLU A 53 14.55 5.59 17.26
N LYS A 54 13.88 6.58 17.89
CA LYS A 54 12.47 6.45 18.26
C LYS A 54 11.57 6.44 17.04
N ALA A 55 11.90 7.22 16.04
CA ALA A 55 11.17 7.25 14.75
C ALA A 55 11.28 5.90 14.04
N ILE A 56 12.49 5.35 13.91
CA ILE A 56 12.75 4.03 13.28
C ILE A 56 11.95 2.92 13.96
N LYS A 57 11.92 2.89 15.30
CA LYS A 57 11.10 1.91 16.06
C LYS A 57 9.61 2.03 15.76
N LEU A 58 9.11 3.23 15.50
CA LEU A 58 7.69 3.42 15.12
C LEU A 58 7.44 3.06 13.67
N TYR A 59 8.37 3.32 12.75
CA TYR A 59 8.28 2.88 11.36
C TYR A 59 8.24 1.35 11.26
N SER A 60 9.11 0.64 12.00
CA SER A 60 9.07 -0.82 12.07
C SER A 60 7.72 -1.35 12.58
N LYS A 61 7.18 -0.79 13.67
CA LYS A 61 5.85 -1.18 14.17
C LYS A 61 4.72 -0.87 13.18
N ALA A 62 4.86 0.19 12.38
CA ALA A 62 3.91 0.51 11.33
C ALA A 62 3.99 -0.51 10.20
N TYR A 63 5.21 -0.88 9.78
CA TYR A 63 5.45 -1.91 8.78
C TYR A 63 4.78 -3.24 9.13
N ASP A 64 4.95 -3.75 10.36
CA ASP A 64 4.32 -4.99 10.82
C ASP A 64 2.79 -4.95 10.71
N LYS A 65 2.18 -3.79 11.03
CA LYS A 65 0.73 -3.61 10.90
C LYS A 65 0.28 -3.55 9.45
N LEU A 66 1.09 -2.91 8.60
CA LEU A 66 0.81 -2.80 7.17
C LEU A 66 0.94 -4.15 6.48
N LEU A 67 1.91 -4.99 6.85
CA LEU A 67 2.00 -6.37 6.34
C LEU A 67 0.73 -7.16 6.65
N LYS A 68 0.24 -7.10 7.89
CA LYS A 68 -1.02 -7.75 8.28
C LYS A 68 -2.24 -7.20 7.54
N ALA A 69 -2.24 -5.92 7.18
CA ALA A 69 -3.28 -5.32 6.36
C ALA A 69 -3.16 -5.76 4.89
N TYR A 70 -1.93 -5.83 4.37
CA TYR A 70 -1.61 -6.27 3.02
C TYR A 70 -2.00 -7.73 2.77
N ASP A 71 -1.82 -8.62 3.75
CA ASP A 71 -2.27 -10.02 3.66
C ASP A 71 -3.78 -10.15 3.42
N LYS A 72 -4.55 -9.14 3.82
CA LYS A 72 -6.02 -9.10 3.63
C LYS A 72 -6.42 -8.47 2.29
N ASP A 73 -5.62 -7.53 1.80
CA ASP A 73 -5.89 -6.82 0.55
C ASP A 73 -4.57 -6.42 -0.13
N LYS A 74 -4.08 -7.31 -0.97
CA LYS A 74 -2.81 -7.15 -1.69
C LYS A 74 -2.87 -6.13 -2.83
N LYS A 75 -4.08 -5.70 -3.20
CA LYS A 75 -4.32 -4.76 -4.31
C LYS A 75 -4.67 -3.35 -3.82
N ASN A 76 -4.43 -3.03 -2.57
CA ASN A 76 -4.71 -1.72 -2.01
C ASN A 76 -3.52 -0.78 -2.21
N PRO A 77 -3.60 0.22 -3.10
CA PRO A 77 -2.48 1.11 -3.38
C PRO A 77 -2.08 1.96 -2.17
N ASP A 78 -3.01 2.30 -1.28
CA ASP A 78 -2.68 3.03 -0.04
C ASP A 78 -1.81 2.20 0.91
N ILE A 79 -2.06 0.88 1.01
CA ILE A 79 -1.24 -0.02 1.83
C ILE A 79 0.14 -0.17 1.20
N LEU A 80 0.23 -0.39 -0.12
CA LEU A 80 1.48 -0.47 -0.86
C LEU A 80 2.31 0.81 -0.71
N ASN A 81 1.66 1.98 -0.78
CA ASN A 81 2.30 3.28 -0.54
C ASN A 81 3.01 3.32 0.81
N TYR A 82 2.32 2.99 1.89
CA TYR A 82 2.91 3.07 3.22
C TYR A 82 3.89 1.93 3.55
N LEU A 83 3.75 0.75 2.95
CA LEU A 83 4.78 -0.29 3.00
C LEU A 83 6.06 0.19 2.35
N GLY A 84 5.98 0.70 1.11
CA GLY A 84 7.11 1.30 0.42
C GLY A 84 7.75 2.44 1.23
N PHE A 85 6.94 3.35 1.79
CA PHE A 85 7.41 4.42 2.66
C PHE A 85 8.22 3.91 3.86
N THR A 86 7.71 2.90 4.57
CA THR A 86 8.41 2.37 5.76
C THR A 86 9.71 1.65 5.39
N LEU A 87 9.76 0.93 4.27
CA LEU A 87 10.98 0.32 3.73
C LEU A 87 12.00 1.39 3.30
N ARG A 88 11.56 2.44 2.61
CA ARG A 88 12.43 3.56 2.22
C ARG A 88 13.04 4.24 3.45
N LYS A 89 12.26 4.46 4.51
CA LYS A 89 12.75 4.99 5.79
C LYS A 89 13.72 4.07 6.51
N ALA A 90 13.70 2.77 6.22
CA ALA A 90 14.66 1.78 6.70
C ALA A 90 15.91 1.64 5.79
N GLY A 91 15.96 2.36 4.65
CA GLY A 91 17.05 2.27 3.68
C GLY A 91 16.91 1.13 2.65
N ASN A 92 15.81 0.38 2.68
CA ASN A 92 15.52 -0.72 1.74
C ASN A 92 14.89 -0.17 0.47
N PHE A 93 15.68 0.56 -0.34
CA PHE A 93 15.17 1.33 -1.49
C PHE A 93 14.66 0.42 -2.61
N GLU A 94 15.30 -0.71 -2.88
CA GLU A 94 14.90 -1.63 -3.95
C GLU A 94 13.51 -2.24 -3.68
N GLU A 95 13.27 -2.74 -2.47
CA GLU A 95 11.98 -3.30 -2.09
C GLU A 95 10.89 -2.23 -2.01
N ALA A 96 11.25 -1.03 -1.57
CA ALA A 96 10.33 0.11 -1.55
C ALA A 96 9.88 0.47 -2.97
N GLU A 97 10.81 0.55 -3.92
CA GLU A 97 10.53 0.84 -5.32
C GLU A 97 9.59 -0.19 -5.93
N LYS A 98 9.84 -1.50 -5.72
CA LYS A 98 8.96 -2.58 -6.20
C LYS A 98 7.52 -2.39 -5.73
N LEU A 99 7.33 -2.07 -4.45
CA LEU A 99 5.98 -1.85 -3.90
C LEU A 99 5.30 -0.61 -4.48
N TYR A 100 6.04 0.47 -4.69
CA TYR A 100 5.51 1.66 -5.34
C TYR A 100 5.10 1.37 -6.79
N LEU A 101 5.93 0.67 -7.56
CA LEU A 101 5.61 0.31 -8.93
C LEU A 101 4.35 -0.56 -9.02
N VAL A 102 4.22 -1.59 -8.18
CA VAL A 102 2.99 -2.39 -8.08
C VAL A 102 1.79 -1.52 -7.72
N GLY A 103 1.95 -0.56 -6.82
CA GLY A 103 0.90 0.39 -6.47
C GLY A 103 0.48 1.29 -7.64
N LEU A 104 1.44 1.70 -8.48
CA LEU A 104 1.16 2.50 -9.68
C LEU A 104 0.56 1.68 -10.83
N GLU A 105 0.83 0.38 -10.92
CA GLU A 105 0.10 -0.51 -11.84
C GLU A 105 -1.41 -0.55 -11.51
N ILE A 106 -1.76 -0.48 -10.23
CA ILE A 106 -3.15 -0.46 -9.77
C ILE A 106 -3.76 0.93 -9.92
N LYS A 107 -3.02 1.98 -9.56
CA LYS A 107 -3.48 3.37 -9.56
C LYS A 107 -2.36 4.30 -10.04
N PRO A 108 -2.21 4.51 -11.36
CA PRO A 108 -1.10 5.27 -11.94
C PRO A 108 -0.97 6.72 -11.41
N ASN A 109 -2.10 7.36 -11.08
CA ASN A 109 -2.14 8.73 -10.57
C ASN A 109 -2.26 8.82 -9.04
N HIS A 110 -1.82 7.79 -8.30
CA HIS A 110 -1.82 7.81 -6.85
C HIS A 110 -0.82 8.83 -6.32
N LYS A 111 -1.29 9.92 -5.73
CA LYS A 111 -0.47 11.08 -5.35
C LYS A 111 0.70 10.69 -4.44
N GLY A 112 0.42 10.09 -3.29
CA GLY A 112 1.46 9.73 -2.34
C GLY A 112 2.46 8.69 -2.85
N ILE A 113 2.08 7.80 -3.81
CA ILE A 113 3.07 6.89 -4.42
C ILE A 113 3.97 7.65 -5.37
N ASN A 114 3.43 8.54 -6.23
CA ASN A 114 4.24 9.33 -7.14
C ASN A 114 5.20 10.25 -6.37
N GLU A 115 4.75 10.88 -5.27
CA GLU A 115 5.60 11.65 -4.37
C GLU A 115 6.72 10.79 -3.79
N TYR A 116 6.40 9.71 -3.08
CA TYR A 116 7.40 8.92 -2.35
C TYR A 116 8.34 8.13 -3.25
N LEU A 117 7.89 7.71 -4.44
CA LEU A 117 8.76 7.14 -5.46
C LEU A 117 9.68 8.21 -6.05
N GLY A 118 9.18 9.43 -6.27
CA GLY A 118 9.98 10.59 -6.68
C GLY A 118 11.06 10.92 -5.66
N GLU A 119 10.72 11.01 -4.36
CA GLU A 119 11.68 11.19 -3.28
C GLU A 119 12.74 10.07 -3.23
N LEU A 120 12.33 8.81 -3.48
CA LEU A 120 13.25 7.68 -3.57
C LEU A 120 14.23 7.87 -4.74
N TYR A 121 13.75 8.31 -5.89
CA TYR A 121 14.58 8.56 -7.06
C TYR A 121 15.58 9.71 -6.82
N VAL A 122 15.17 10.80 -6.17
CA VAL A 122 16.10 11.86 -5.74
C VAL A 122 17.17 11.26 -4.82
N LYS A 123 16.76 10.53 -3.79
CA LYS A 123 17.69 9.91 -2.81
C LYS A 123 18.69 8.94 -3.43
N THR A 124 18.34 8.32 -4.56
CA THR A 124 19.20 7.38 -5.30
C THR A 124 19.85 8.01 -6.53
N ASN A 125 19.88 9.35 -6.62
CA ASN A 125 20.49 10.14 -7.70
C ASN A 125 19.90 9.83 -9.10
N ARG A 126 18.61 9.51 -9.17
CA ARG A 126 17.86 9.24 -10.41
C ARG A 126 16.88 10.38 -10.69
N ILE A 127 17.41 11.61 -10.84
CA ILE A 127 16.65 12.85 -10.87
C ILE A 127 15.65 12.90 -12.04
N GLU A 128 15.99 12.38 -13.21
CA GLU A 128 15.06 12.38 -14.35
C GLU A 128 13.81 11.52 -14.08
N LEU A 129 13.96 10.38 -13.40
CA LEU A 129 12.81 9.58 -12.98
C LEU A 129 11.96 10.30 -11.91
N ALA A 130 12.58 11.10 -11.04
CA ALA A 130 11.85 11.93 -10.09
C ALA A 130 11.01 13.01 -10.81
N LYS A 131 11.56 13.65 -11.84
CA LYS A 131 10.83 14.61 -12.68
C LYS A 131 9.64 13.98 -13.40
N GLU A 132 9.76 12.74 -13.87
CA GLU A 132 8.62 12.01 -14.44
C GLU A 132 7.49 11.83 -13.43
N ARG A 133 7.82 11.53 -12.15
CA ARG A 133 6.82 11.43 -11.10
C ARG A 133 6.19 12.79 -10.78
N LEU A 134 6.99 13.85 -10.78
CA LEU A 134 6.50 15.21 -10.58
C LEU A 134 5.52 15.62 -11.68
N GLU A 135 5.80 15.26 -12.95
CA GLU A 135 4.89 15.57 -14.07
C GLU A 135 3.53 14.88 -13.92
N VAL A 136 3.48 13.64 -13.37
CA VAL A 136 2.21 12.97 -13.05
C VAL A 136 1.39 13.73 -11.99
N LEU A 137 2.07 14.41 -11.07
CA LEU A 137 1.44 15.22 -10.01
C LEU A 137 1.01 16.61 -10.50
N LYS A 138 1.47 17.03 -11.68
CA LYS A 138 1.16 18.34 -12.25
C LYS A 138 -0.35 18.57 -12.36
N GLY A 139 -0.79 19.67 -11.83
CA GLY A 139 -2.21 20.04 -11.86
C GLY A 139 -3.07 19.48 -10.72
N CYS A 140 -2.51 18.65 -9.83
CA CYS A 140 -3.29 18.16 -8.67
C CYS A 140 -3.54 19.24 -7.60
N LYS A 141 -2.82 20.36 -7.61
CA LYS A 141 -2.85 21.41 -6.57
C LYS A 141 -2.76 20.82 -5.16
N CYS A 142 -1.81 19.91 -4.95
CA CYS A 142 -1.66 19.09 -3.76
C CYS A 142 -0.27 19.26 -3.14
N GLU A 143 -0.18 18.95 -1.84
CA GLU A 143 1.05 19.04 -1.06
C GLU A 143 2.16 18.13 -1.65
N GLU A 144 1.77 16.96 -2.14
CA GLU A 144 2.69 15.98 -2.74
C GLU A 144 3.45 16.52 -3.96
N PHE A 145 2.83 17.42 -4.75
CA PHE A 145 3.50 18.08 -5.86
C PHE A 145 4.54 19.09 -5.37
N GLU A 146 4.17 19.93 -4.40
CA GLU A 146 5.07 20.96 -3.89
C GLU A 146 6.25 20.35 -3.12
N GLU A 147 6.00 19.31 -2.28
CA GLU A 147 7.08 18.63 -1.55
C GLU A 147 8.09 17.96 -2.50
N LEU A 148 7.62 17.26 -3.55
CA LEU A 148 8.53 16.63 -4.51
C LEU A 148 9.26 17.65 -5.38
N LYS A 149 8.59 18.73 -5.80
CA LYS A 149 9.20 19.80 -6.58
C LYS A 149 10.34 20.48 -5.82
N GLU A 150 10.09 20.90 -4.57
CA GLU A 150 11.10 21.49 -3.70
C GLU A 150 12.32 20.57 -3.55
N LEU A 151 12.08 19.28 -3.29
CA LEU A 151 13.15 18.30 -3.15
C LEU A 151 14.00 18.14 -4.42
N ILE A 152 13.39 18.21 -5.60
CA ILE A 152 14.13 18.12 -6.89
C ILE A 152 14.94 19.40 -7.14
N GLU A 153 14.40 20.58 -6.78
CA GLU A 153 15.07 21.87 -6.96
C GLU A 153 16.28 22.06 -6.03
N GLU A 154 16.30 21.36 -4.87
CA GLU A 154 17.40 21.39 -3.90
C GLU A 154 18.57 20.45 -4.24
N ASN A 155 18.44 19.56 -5.23
CA ASN A 155 19.44 18.55 -5.61
C ASN A 155 19.95 18.70 -7.03
#